data_08f198f8c169a9323390455509668ffb
#
_entry.id   08f198f8c169a9323390455509668ffb
#
_cell.length_a   1.000
_cell.length_b   1.000
_cell.length_c   1.000
_cell.angle_alpha   90.00
_cell.angle_beta   90.00
_cell.angle_gamma   90.00
#
_symmetry.space_group_name_H-M   'P 1'
#
loop_
_entity.id
_entity.type
_entity.pdbx_description
1 polymer ?
#
loop_
_entity_poly.entity_id
_entity_poly.type
_entity_poly.pdbx_seq_one_letter_code
_entity_poly.pdbx_strand_id
1 'polypeptide(L)'
;GAPGHLVITLLGKLAGAKLSHVPYKGAGDVRAAMAGKQVQVAAVSIGESLQAIKGGMPYRILAQMSPARSSLAPDLPTAKEQGLDLVMSSLRGIAAPRGLPADVRDILVRAVERAVNDPEFRVKSVQYYAPLRYLAPREFDTALKESDVQLRQLWKESPWTDK
;
A
#
# COMPACT_ATOMS: atom_id res chain seq x y z
N GLY A 1 -2.33 -13.88 0.88
CA GLY A 1 -3.11 -12.70 1.23
C GLY A 1 -2.30 -11.41 1.43
N ALA A 2 -1.03 -11.33 0.97
CA ALA A 2 -0.28 -10.06 1.01
C ALA A 2 -0.91 -9.01 0.08
N PRO A 3 -0.77 -7.69 0.35
CA PRO A 3 -1.36 -6.64 -0.47
C PRO A 3 -1.06 -6.76 -1.97
N GLY A 4 0.17 -7.12 -2.34
CA GLY A 4 0.55 -7.34 -3.74
C GLY A 4 -0.22 -8.47 -4.40
N HIS A 5 -0.47 -9.57 -3.69
CA HIS A 5 -1.30 -10.68 -4.19
C HIS A 5 -2.73 -10.21 -4.48
N LEU A 6 -3.33 -9.45 -3.56
CA LEU A 6 -4.70 -8.95 -3.70
C LEU A 6 -4.83 -7.99 -4.89
N VAL A 7 -3.85 -7.09 -5.07
CA VAL A 7 -3.80 -6.18 -6.22
C VAL A 7 -3.74 -6.95 -7.53
N ILE A 8 -2.86 -7.94 -7.67
CA ILE A 8 -2.73 -8.74 -8.90
C ILE A 8 -4.00 -9.55 -9.18
N THR A 9 -4.63 -10.11 -8.14
CA THR A 9 -5.90 -10.85 -8.28
C THR A 9 -7.00 -9.93 -8.79
N LEU A 10 -7.17 -8.76 -8.17
CA LEU A 10 -8.17 -7.77 -8.58
C LEU A 10 -7.88 -7.21 -9.97
N LEU A 11 -6.63 -6.90 -10.27
CA LEU A 11 -6.22 -6.40 -11.58
C LEU A 11 -6.58 -7.42 -12.67
N GLY A 12 -6.25 -8.69 -12.48
CA GLY A 12 -6.61 -9.76 -13.42
C GLY A 12 -8.13 -9.84 -13.66
N LYS A 13 -8.92 -9.79 -12.58
CA LYS A 13 -10.38 -9.82 -12.64
C LYS A 13 -10.95 -8.61 -13.41
N LEU A 14 -10.52 -7.40 -13.07
CA LEU A 14 -11.03 -6.16 -13.65
C LEU A 14 -10.58 -5.95 -15.10
N ALA A 15 -9.38 -6.37 -15.44
CA ALA A 15 -8.85 -6.28 -16.80
C ALA A 15 -9.25 -7.45 -17.70
N GLY A 16 -9.97 -8.47 -17.18
CA GLY A 16 -10.25 -9.70 -17.92
C GLY A 16 -8.99 -10.48 -18.32
N ALA A 17 -7.88 -10.28 -17.60
CA ALA A 17 -6.58 -10.85 -17.93
C ALA A 17 -6.24 -12.03 -17.02
N LYS A 18 -5.74 -13.11 -17.62
CA LYS A 18 -5.27 -14.27 -16.87
C LYS A 18 -3.83 -14.02 -16.39
N LEU A 19 -3.69 -13.59 -15.13
CA LEU A 19 -2.41 -13.33 -14.48
C LEU A 19 -2.00 -14.52 -13.60
N SER A 20 -0.75 -14.96 -13.72
CA SER A 20 -0.16 -15.97 -12.84
C SER A 20 0.55 -15.28 -11.68
N HIS A 21 0.08 -15.51 -10.46
CA HIS A 21 0.71 -14.96 -9.27
C HIS A 21 1.96 -15.74 -8.87
N VAL A 22 3.07 -15.04 -8.72
CA VAL A 22 4.34 -15.58 -8.21
C VAL A 22 4.62 -14.94 -6.85
N PRO A 23 4.54 -15.68 -5.73
CA PRO A 23 4.76 -15.14 -4.40
C PRO A 23 6.26 -14.93 -4.12
N TYR A 24 6.57 -13.81 -3.46
CA TYR A 24 7.91 -13.47 -2.97
C TYR A 24 7.85 -13.09 -1.50
N LYS A 25 8.97 -13.26 -0.78
CA LYS A 25 9.05 -12.95 0.67
C LYS A 25 9.01 -11.46 0.98
N GLY A 26 9.35 -10.60 0.01
CA GLY A 26 9.35 -9.15 0.20
C GLY A 26 9.63 -8.38 -1.09
N ALA A 27 9.49 -7.06 -1.01
CA ALA A 27 9.66 -6.18 -2.17
C ALA A 27 11.08 -6.20 -2.77
N GLY A 28 12.09 -6.54 -1.98
CA GLY A 28 13.45 -6.74 -2.48
C GLY A 28 13.54 -7.85 -3.52
N ASP A 29 12.97 -9.02 -3.20
CA ASP A 29 12.95 -10.18 -4.08
C ASP A 29 12.10 -9.91 -5.34
N VAL A 30 10.97 -9.20 -5.18
CA VAL A 30 10.15 -8.77 -6.32
C VAL A 30 10.94 -7.88 -7.27
N ARG A 31 11.69 -6.91 -6.74
CA ARG A 31 12.53 -6.03 -7.56
C ARG A 31 13.62 -6.79 -8.30
N ALA A 32 14.29 -7.74 -7.63
CA ALA A 32 15.28 -8.60 -8.25
C ALA A 32 14.69 -9.44 -9.39
N ALA A 33 13.50 -10.03 -9.17
CA ALA A 33 12.78 -10.81 -10.18
C ALA A 33 12.35 -9.95 -11.38
N MET A 34 11.90 -8.70 -11.14
CA MET A 34 11.61 -7.74 -12.21
C MET A 34 12.86 -7.39 -13.02
N ALA A 35 13.98 -7.05 -12.36
CA ALA A 35 15.24 -6.76 -13.02
C ALA A 35 15.76 -7.94 -13.83
N GLY A 36 15.60 -9.15 -13.30
CA GLY A 36 15.95 -10.41 -13.98
C GLY A 36 14.94 -10.85 -15.04
N LYS A 37 13.89 -10.07 -15.32
CA LYS A 37 12.82 -10.39 -16.29
C LYS A 37 12.08 -11.71 -16.00
N GLN A 38 12.11 -12.15 -14.74
CA GLN A 38 11.41 -13.37 -14.30
C GLN A 38 9.89 -13.12 -14.17
N VAL A 39 9.50 -11.89 -13.90
CA VAL A 39 8.10 -11.44 -13.87
C VAL A 39 7.93 -10.17 -14.71
N GLN A 40 6.77 -10.01 -15.35
CA GLN A 40 6.48 -8.90 -16.25
C GLN A 40 5.82 -7.73 -15.54
N VAL A 41 5.08 -8.01 -14.46
CA VAL A 41 4.32 -7.02 -13.69
C VAL A 41 4.54 -7.28 -12.21
N ALA A 42 4.65 -6.22 -11.42
CA ALA A 42 4.75 -6.32 -9.97
C ALA A 42 3.84 -5.29 -9.29
N ALA A 43 3.27 -5.66 -8.15
CA ALA A 43 2.54 -4.77 -7.25
C ALA A 43 3.40 -4.50 -6.01
N VAL A 44 3.97 -3.31 -5.94
CA VAL A 44 4.82 -2.84 -4.84
C VAL A 44 4.42 -1.41 -4.45
N SER A 45 4.90 -0.91 -3.31
CA SER A 45 4.57 0.46 -2.91
C SER A 45 5.17 1.50 -3.86
N ILE A 46 4.50 2.65 -4.00
CA ILE A 46 5.00 3.76 -4.84
C ILE A 46 6.40 4.22 -4.40
N GLY A 47 6.63 4.30 -3.08
CA GLY A 47 7.92 4.72 -2.55
C GLY A 47 9.05 3.76 -2.93
N GLU A 48 8.83 2.45 -2.80
CA GLU A 48 9.80 1.43 -3.21
C GLU A 48 10.06 1.44 -4.71
N SER A 49 9.03 1.71 -5.51
CA SER A 49 9.15 1.84 -6.96
C SER A 49 10.01 3.04 -7.35
N LEU A 50 9.76 4.21 -6.74
CA LEU A 50 10.53 5.43 -6.99
C LEU A 50 11.99 5.29 -6.56
N GLN A 51 12.25 4.68 -5.40
CA GLN A 51 13.61 4.39 -4.96
C GLN A 51 14.36 3.48 -5.94
N ALA A 52 13.69 2.45 -6.43
CA ALA A 52 14.29 1.51 -7.36
C ALA A 52 14.61 2.16 -8.70
N ILE A 53 13.71 2.97 -9.26
CA ILE A 53 13.95 3.72 -10.50
C ILE A 53 15.09 4.72 -10.31
N LYS A 54 15.14 5.44 -9.18
CA LYS A 54 16.26 6.31 -8.84
C LYS A 54 17.58 5.56 -8.73
N GLY A 55 17.54 4.31 -8.28
CA GLY A 55 18.68 3.38 -8.26
C GLY A 55 19.03 2.75 -9.61
N GLY A 56 18.42 3.20 -10.72
CA GLY A 56 18.74 2.74 -12.09
C GLY A 56 17.98 1.49 -12.54
N MET A 57 16.94 1.06 -11.82
CA MET A 57 16.13 -0.10 -12.23
C MET A 57 15.30 0.23 -13.48
N PRO A 58 15.40 -0.57 -14.56
CA PRO A 58 14.82 -0.26 -15.86
C PRO A 58 13.34 -0.70 -15.96
N TYR A 59 12.48 -0.24 -15.05
CA TYR A 59 11.06 -0.49 -15.15
C TYR A 59 10.22 0.78 -15.03
N ARG A 60 8.99 0.70 -15.46
CA ARG A 60 8.03 1.79 -15.50
C ARG A 60 6.89 1.54 -14.52
N ILE A 61 6.50 2.56 -13.77
CA ILE A 61 5.28 2.51 -12.99
C ILE A 61 4.10 2.77 -13.94
N LEU A 62 3.09 1.92 -13.89
CA LEU A 62 1.94 2.00 -14.79
C LEU A 62 0.77 2.76 -14.18
N ALA A 63 0.52 2.56 -12.90
CA ALA A 63 -0.59 3.18 -12.17
C ALA A 63 -0.33 3.22 -10.66
N GLN A 64 -1.03 4.13 -9.99
CA GLN A 64 -1.17 4.14 -8.53
C GLN A 64 -2.53 3.52 -8.17
N MET A 65 -2.55 2.67 -7.12
CA MET A 65 -3.78 2.04 -6.62
C MET A 65 -4.40 2.82 -5.45
N SER A 66 -4.16 4.12 -5.40
CA SER A 66 -4.69 5.04 -4.39
C SER A 66 -5.93 5.77 -4.91
N PRO A 67 -6.80 6.30 -4.01
CA PRO A 67 -7.98 7.06 -4.42
C PRO A 67 -7.65 8.35 -5.19
N ALA A 68 -6.47 8.92 -4.93
CA ALA A 68 -5.94 10.11 -5.57
C ALA A 68 -4.44 9.93 -5.82
N ARG A 69 -3.88 10.74 -6.71
CA ARG A 69 -2.44 10.72 -7.00
C ARG A 69 -1.62 11.08 -5.76
N SER A 70 -0.56 10.34 -5.52
CA SER A 70 0.40 10.64 -4.45
C SER A 70 1.18 11.92 -4.76
N SER A 71 1.44 12.74 -3.75
CA SER A 71 2.34 13.89 -3.86
C SER A 71 3.78 13.50 -4.25
N LEU A 72 4.17 12.26 -4.05
CA LEU A 72 5.47 11.72 -4.48
C LEU A 72 5.54 11.46 -6.00
N ALA A 73 4.41 11.31 -6.66
CA ALA A 73 4.32 11.04 -8.10
C ALA A 73 3.04 11.65 -8.67
N PRO A 74 2.94 12.99 -8.70
CA PRO A 74 1.72 13.68 -9.14
C PRO A 74 1.41 13.46 -10.62
N ASP A 75 2.42 13.18 -11.43
CA ASP A 75 2.28 12.94 -12.87
C ASP A 75 1.83 11.51 -13.21
N LEU A 76 1.90 10.59 -12.23
CA LEU A 76 1.52 9.22 -12.44
C LEU A 76 0.00 9.03 -12.23
N PRO A 77 -0.75 8.55 -13.23
CA PRO A 77 -2.19 8.36 -13.08
C PRO A 77 -2.53 7.25 -12.09
N THR A 78 -3.70 7.36 -11.47
CA THR A 78 -4.29 6.26 -10.70
C THR A 78 -4.90 5.20 -11.64
N ALA A 79 -5.12 3.99 -11.13
CA ALA A 79 -5.82 2.95 -11.87
C ALA A 79 -7.23 3.41 -12.26
N LYS A 80 -7.91 4.13 -11.34
CA LYS A 80 -9.25 4.66 -11.58
C LYS A 80 -9.30 5.69 -12.71
N GLU A 81 -8.31 6.60 -12.78
CA GLU A 81 -8.18 7.55 -13.90
C GLU A 81 -7.96 6.85 -15.25
N GLN A 82 -7.47 5.62 -15.24
CA GLN A 82 -7.27 4.79 -16.43
C GLN A 82 -8.42 3.80 -16.68
N GLY A 83 -9.57 3.98 -16.03
CA GLY A 83 -10.78 3.18 -16.24
C GLY A 83 -10.85 1.88 -15.43
N LEU A 84 -9.89 1.61 -14.54
CA LEU A 84 -9.93 0.45 -13.65
C LEU A 84 -10.33 0.90 -12.24
N ASP A 85 -11.52 0.51 -11.79
CA ASP A 85 -12.00 0.82 -10.43
C ASP A 85 -11.28 -0.05 -9.38
N LEU A 86 -9.97 0.15 -9.29
CA LEU A 86 -9.07 -0.56 -8.40
C LEU A 86 -8.42 0.44 -7.44
N VAL A 87 -8.91 0.42 -6.20
CA VAL A 87 -8.36 1.20 -5.09
C VAL A 87 -7.94 0.23 -4.00
N MET A 88 -6.64 0.18 -3.75
CA MET A 88 -6.06 -0.60 -2.67
C MET A 88 -4.78 0.07 -2.17
N SER A 89 -4.74 0.43 -0.91
CA SER A 89 -3.56 1.03 -0.28
C SER A 89 -3.18 0.28 0.97
N SER A 90 -1.88 0.25 1.27
CA SER A 90 -1.39 -0.26 2.54
C SER A 90 -1.61 0.78 3.64
N LEU A 91 -2.24 0.35 4.72
CA LEU A 91 -2.35 1.13 5.94
C LEU A 91 -1.27 0.68 6.93
N ARG A 92 -0.61 1.63 7.56
CA ARG A 92 0.34 1.39 8.66
C ARG A 92 -0.15 2.16 9.87
N GLY A 93 -0.13 1.52 11.04
CA GLY A 93 -0.59 2.15 12.25
C GLY A 93 0.05 1.53 13.49
N ILE A 94 -0.18 2.16 14.64
CA ILE A 94 0.21 1.65 15.94
C ILE A 94 -1.01 0.99 16.56
N ALA A 95 -0.86 -0.25 16.99
CA ALA A 95 -1.87 -1.00 17.74
C ALA A 95 -1.43 -1.19 19.18
N ALA A 96 -2.40 -1.25 20.08
CA ALA A 96 -2.20 -1.54 21.49
C ALA A 96 -3.16 -2.65 21.96
N PRO A 97 -2.86 -3.35 23.05
CA PRO A 97 -3.77 -4.33 23.63
C PRO A 97 -5.12 -3.73 24.00
N ARG A 98 -6.16 -4.56 23.97
CA ARG A 98 -7.47 -4.17 24.49
C ARG A 98 -7.37 -3.85 25.99
N GLY A 99 -8.13 -2.85 26.45
CA GLY A 99 -8.14 -2.43 27.84
C GLY A 99 -6.99 -1.50 28.23
N LEU A 100 -6.26 -0.93 27.26
CA LEU A 100 -5.29 0.10 27.57
C LEU A 100 -5.97 1.25 28.34
N PRO A 101 -5.41 1.70 29.50
CA PRO A 101 -5.93 2.84 30.23
C PRO A 101 -6.07 4.08 29.35
N ALA A 102 -7.14 4.86 29.56
CA ALA A 102 -7.48 5.99 28.68
C ALA A 102 -6.38 7.06 28.68
N ASP A 103 -5.79 7.36 29.82
CA ASP A 103 -4.69 8.30 29.98
C ASP A 103 -3.44 7.88 29.19
N VAL A 104 -3.08 6.60 29.24
CA VAL A 104 -1.96 6.02 28.47
C VAL A 104 -2.26 6.10 26.97
N ARG A 105 -3.49 5.72 26.54
CA ARG A 105 -3.92 5.85 25.14
C ARG A 105 -3.78 7.29 24.67
N ASP A 106 -4.25 8.23 25.45
CA ASP A 106 -4.25 9.66 25.07
C ASP A 106 -2.83 10.23 25.00
N ILE A 107 -1.90 9.75 25.82
CA ILE A 107 -0.46 10.07 25.72
C ILE A 107 0.09 9.56 24.38
N LEU A 108 -0.18 8.31 24.02
CA LEU A 108 0.30 7.71 22.76
C LEU A 108 -0.28 8.42 21.54
N VAL A 109 -1.58 8.73 21.53
CA VAL A 109 -2.22 9.47 20.44
C VAL A 109 -1.55 10.81 20.23
N ARG A 110 -1.38 11.62 21.30
CA ARG A 110 -0.70 12.91 21.22
C ARG A 110 0.77 12.79 20.79
N ALA A 111 1.45 11.72 21.20
CA ALA A 111 2.84 11.49 20.80
C ALA A 111 2.95 11.22 19.28
N VAL A 112 2.08 10.36 18.76
CA VAL A 112 2.01 10.06 17.30
C VAL A 112 1.65 11.32 16.51
N GLU A 113 0.64 12.07 16.96
CA GLU A 113 0.21 13.30 16.31
C GLU A 113 1.34 14.35 16.26
N ARG A 114 2.08 14.53 17.35
CA ARG A 114 3.27 15.39 17.37
C ARG A 114 4.34 14.89 16.40
N ALA A 115 4.61 13.59 16.39
CA ALA A 115 5.64 13.01 15.52
C ALA A 115 5.32 13.20 14.03
N VAL A 116 4.08 12.97 13.59
CA VAL A 116 3.70 13.14 12.18
C VAL A 116 3.62 14.61 11.76
N ASN A 117 3.51 15.54 12.72
CA ASN A 117 3.53 16.98 12.47
C ASN A 117 4.92 17.61 12.65
N ASP A 118 5.87 16.85 13.12
CA ASP A 118 7.26 17.32 13.28
C ASP A 118 7.89 17.63 11.91
N PRO A 119 8.46 18.84 11.72
CA PRO A 119 9.03 19.24 10.43
C PRO A 119 10.17 18.33 9.95
N GLU A 120 11.03 17.87 10.85
CA GLU A 120 12.15 16.97 10.50
C GLU A 120 11.61 15.61 10.05
N PHE A 121 10.61 15.07 10.76
CA PHE A 121 9.96 13.82 10.38
C PHE A 121 9.29 13.92 9.00
N ARG A 122 8.63 15.04 8.70
CA ARG A 122 8.04 15.29 7.38
C ARG A 122 9.08 15.35 6.27
N VAL A 123 10.19 16.05 6.48
CA VAL A 123 11.31 16.09 5.52
C VAL A 123 11.85 14.68 5.29
N LYS A 124 12.11 13.92 6.35
CA LYS A 124 12.59 12.54 6.26
C LYS A 124 11.59 11.64 5.53
N SER A 125 10.30 11.81 5.77
CA SER A 125 9.27 11.00 5.09
C SER A 125 9.32 11.17 3.56
N VAL A 126 9.55 12.37 3.07
CA VAL A 126 9.74 12.66 1.65
C VAL A 126 11.05 12.05 1.13
N GLN A 127 12.15 12.22 1.87
CA GLN A 127 13.46 11.67 1.50
C GLN A 127 13.45 10.14 1.37
N TYR A 128 12.69 9.47 2.23
CA TYR A 128 12.52 8.00 2.21
C TYR A 128 11.35 7.53 1.35
N TYR A 129 10.73 8.42 0.59
CA TYR A 129 9.55 8.11 -0.22
C TYR A 129 8.43 7.43 0.58
N ALA A 130 8.20 7.87 1.81
CA ALA A 130 7.18 7.37 2.71
C ALA A 130 6.08 8.42 2.89
N PRO A 131 5.07 8.49 2.00
CA PRO A 131 4.04 9.52 2.06
C PRO A 131 3.26 9.39 3.36
N LEU A 132 3.10 10.51 4.06
CA LEU A 132 2.35 10.56 5.31
C LEU A 132 0.88 10.86 5.01
N ARG A 133 0.00 10.04 5.57
CA ARG A 133 -1.43 10.28 5.69
C ARG A 133 -1.83 9.98 7.14
N TYR A 134 -1.81 11.01 7.98
CA TYR A 134 -2.26 10.85 9.35
C TYR A 134 -3.78 10.63 9.39
N LEU A 135 -4.19 9.61 10.12
CA LEU A 135 -5.57 9.35 10.47
C LEU A 135 -5.65 9.28 12.00
N ALA A 136 -6.56 10.07 12.57
CA ALA A 136 -6.87 9.98 14.00
C ALA A 136 -7.46 8.59 14.35
N PRO A 137 -7.45 8.15 15.61
CA PRO A 137 -7.82 6.78 15.98
C PRO A 137 -9.19 6.33 15.44
N ARG A 138 -10.20 7.20 15.44
CA ARG A 138 -11.53 6.86 14.89
C ARG A 138 -11.52 6.72 13.37
N GLU A 139 -10.84 7.61 12.69
CA GLU A 139 -10.71 7.57 11.22
C GLU A 139 -9.92 6.33 10.78
N PHE A 140 -8.86 5.99 11.52
CA PHE A 140 -8.08 4.79 11.27
C PHE A 140 -8.89 3.51 11.50
N ASP A 141 -9.66 3.43 12.59
CA ASP A 141 -10.57 2.32 12.86
C ASP A 141 -11.63 2.16 11.75
N THR A 142 -12.22 3.27 11.28
CA THR A 142 -13.16 3.26 10.15
C THR A 142 -12.50 2.70 8.89
N ALA A 143 -11.33 3.22 8.53
CA ALA A 143 -10.59 2.75 7.35
C ALA A 143 -10.22 1.25 7.43
N LEU A 144 -9.86 0.75 8.63
CA LEU A 144 -9.60 -0.67 8.84
C LEU A 144 -10.86 -1.52 8.67
N LYS A 145 -12.01 -1.08 9.21
CA LYS A 145 -13.29 -1.79 9.08
C LYS A 145 -13.77 -1.84 7.63
N GLU A 146 -13.67 -0.74 6.91
CA GLU A 146 -14.00 -0.70 5.48
C GLU A 146 -13.11 -1.65 4.68
N SER A 147 -11.81 -1.64 4.96
CA SER A 147 -10.86 -2.57 4.35
C SER A 147 -11.18 -4.03 4.67
N ASP A 148 -11.53 -4.36 5.91
CA ASP A 148 -11.92 -5.72 6.33
C ASP A 148 -13.17 -6.21 5.56
N VAL A 149 -14.18 -5.36 5.41
CA VAL A 149 -15.39 -5.68 4.64
C VAL A 149 -15.03 -6.00 3.19
N GLN A 150 -14.24 -5.14 2.55
CA GLN A 150 -13.81 -5.34 1.16
C GLN A 150 -13.00 -6.63 0.98
N LEU A 151 -12.08 -6.91 1.91
CA LEU A 151 -11.25 -8.10 1.86
C LEU A 151 -12.05 -9.38 2.09
N ARG A 152 -13.02 -9.36 3.00
CA ARG A 152 -13.94 -10.50 3.21
C ARG A 152 -14.81 -10.76 1.99
N GLN A 153 -15.27 -9.71 1.32
CA GLN A 153 -16.04 -9.86 0.08
C GLN A 153 -15.17 -10.46 -1.03
N LEU A 154 -13.97 -9.93 -1.20
CA LEU A 154 -13.01 -10.46 -2.18
C LEU A 154 -12.67 -11.93 -1.90
N TRP A 155 -12.50 -12.30 -0.62
CA TRP A 155 -12.26 -13.69 -0.22
C TRP A 155 -13.41 -14.62 -0.61
N LYS A 156 -14.66 -14.19 -0.42
CA LYS A 156 -15.82 -14.98 -0.82
C LYS A 156 -15.89 -15.22 -2.34
N GLU A 157 -15.52 -14.21 -3.13
CA GLU A 157 -15.55 -14.26 -4.58
C GLU A 157 -14.35 -15.00 -5.20
N SER A 158 -13.21 -14.92 -4.57
CA SER A 158 -11.94 -15.48 -5.05
C SER A 158 -11.08 -15.93 -3.86
N PRO A 159 -11.43 -17.07 -3.23
CA PRO A 159 -10.69 -17.56 -2.07
C PRO A 159 -9.22 -17.82 -2.44
N TRP A 160 -8.30 -17.26 -1.66
CA TRP A 160 -6.88 -17.60 -1.71
C TRP A 160 -6.54 -18.46 -0.51
N THR A 161 -5.95 -19.59 -0.75
CA THR A 161 -5.39 -20.46 0.30
C THR A 161 -3.88 -20.33 0.27
N ASP A 162 -3.25 -20.25 1.41
CA ASP A 162 -1.82 -20.50 1.53
C ASP A 162 -1.61 -22.01 1.23
N LYS A 163 -1.10 -22.30 0.04
CA LYS A 163 -0.64 -23.65 -0.29
C LYS A 163 0.82 -23.77 0.10
#